data_7738bdee60d3353476e53fc48bae1dd7
#
_entry.id   7738bdee60d3353476e53fc48bae1dd7
#
_cell.length_a   1.000
_cell.length_b   1.000
_cell.length_c   1.000
_cell.angle_alpha   90.00
_cell.angle_beta   90.00
_cell.angle_gamma   90.00
#
_symmetry.space_group_name_H-M   'P 1'
#
loop_
_entity.id
_entity.type
_entity.pdbx_description
1 polymer ?
#
loop_
_entity_poly.entity_id
_entity_poly.type
_entity_poly.pdbx_seq_one_letter_code
_entity_poly.pdbx_strand_id
1 'polypeptide(L)'
;MRVTATGVSVTIDGTTILDDVSFTAADGRVTGLIGPNGSGKSTLLRCFYRIIRPQQGTVHIGEHDVWRVPARRAGQLRAVVAQDQELDNEYAVRDIVAMGRIPHQRLLERESTADRAIVDEALTRARIEWAEGRRFVTLSGGERQRVLLARALAQNAPVLLLDEPTNHLDIGAQLELLELIRELGLTTVAALHDLDHAMSYCDAVVLLHHGRVVAADDPVTVLTPQRLADVFGVRGATTTHPLTGQPHLVFAAPRSERELPR
;
A
#
# COMPACT_ATOMS: atom_id res chain seq x y z
N MET A 1 -10.43 5.72 9.81
CA MET A 1 -9.45 6.69 10.43
C MET A 1 -8.56 7.28 9.37
N ARG A 2 -8.50 8.60 9.20
CA ARG A 2 -7.61 9.23 8.21
C ARG A 2 -6.13 9.06 8.57
N VAL A 3 -5.28 9.09 7.55
CA VAL A 3 -3.81 9.02 7.65
C VAL A 3 -3.24 10.34 7.16
N THR A 4 -2.34 10.96 7.92
CA THR A 4 -1.79 12.28 7.58
C THR A 4 -0.28 12.29 7.76
N ALA A 5 0.44 12.81 6.76
CA ALA A 5 1.82 13.27 6.86
C ALA A 5 1.83 14.80 6.83
N THR A 6 2.64 15.44 7.67
CA THR A 6 2.77 16.88 7.72
C THR A 6 4.23 17.26 7.82
N GLY A 7 4.77 17.91 6.78
CA GLY A 7 6.14 18.42 6.73
C GLY A 7 7.21 17.33 6.87
N VAL A 8 6.94 16.10 6.42
CA VAL A 8 7.83 14.95 6.62
C VAL A 8 9.08 15.08 5.78
N SER A 9 10.24 15.11 6.44
CA SER A 9 11.56 15.11 5.80
C SER A 9 12.40 13.94 6.32
N VAL A 10 13.07 13.25 5.41
CA VAL A 10 13.93 12.09 5.69
C VAL A 10 15.23 12.19 4.90
N THR A 11 16.33 12.08 5.62
CA THR A 11 17.69 11.98 5.05
C THR A 11 18.31 10.66 5.45
N ILE A 12 18.87 9.93 4.47
CA ILE A 12 19.58 8.65 4.66
C ILE A 12 20.98 8.80 4.05
N ASP A 13 22.01 8.52 4.81
CA ASP A 13 23.42 8.58 4.39
C ASP A 13 23.77 9.91 3.69
N GLY A 14 23.27 11.03 4.24
CA GLY A 14 23.50 12.39 3.70
C GLY A 14 22.64 12.75 2.48
N THR A 15 21.83 11.82 1.96
CA THR A 15 20.94 12.07 0.83
C THR A 15 19.51 12.32 1.32
N THR A 16 18.92 13.45 0.93
CA THR A 16 17.51 13.74 1.22
C THR A 16 16.61 12.89 0.33
N ILE A 17 15.83 12.01 0.95
CA ILE A 17 14.88 11.11 0.29
C ILE A 17 13.47 11.68 0.28
N LEU A 18 13.06 12.33 1.39
CA LEU A 18 11.79 13.05 1.49
C LEU A 18 12.08 14.48 1.94
N ASP A 19 11.41 15.44 1.33
CA ASP A 19 11.60 16.87 1.56
C ASP A 19 10.24 17.57 1.67
N ASP A 20 9.85 17.90 2.90
CA ASP A 20 8.61 18.62 3.25
C ASP A 20 7.33 17.95 2.69
N VAL A 21 7.24 16.62 2.82
CA VAL A 21 6.10 15.85 2.31
C VAL A 21 4.89 16.02 3.21
N SER A 22 3.78 16.50 2.62
CA SER A 22 2.49 16.66 3.30
C SER A 22 1.37 16.09 2.44
N PHE A 23 0.53 15.21 3.02
CA PHE A 23 -0.69 14.70 2.40
C PHE A 23 -1.67 14.15 3.44
N THR A 24 -2.91 13.92 3.01
CA THR A 24 -3.95 13.26 3.83
C THR A 24 -4.65 12.19 3.01
N ALA A 25 -4.69 10.96 3.54
CA ALA A 25 -5.55 9.90 3.05
C ALA A 25 -6.87 9.89 3.83
N ALA A 26 -7.98 9.94 3.11
CA ALA A 26 -9.31 10.02 3.69
C ALA A 26 -9.75 8.69 4.32
N ASP A 27 -10.66 8.77 5.30
CA ASP A 27 -11.22 7.61 6.00
C ASP A 27 -12.00 6.69 5.03
N GLY A 28 -11.77 5.39 5.11
CA GLY A 28 -12.45 4.38 4.30
C GLY A 28 -12.14 4.44 2.80
N ARG A 29 -11.07 5.15 2.41
CA ARG A 29 -10.66 5.33 1.02
C ARG A 29 -9.31 4.68 0.72
N VAL A 30 -9.12 4.29 -0.52
CA VAL A 30 -7.83 3.80 -1.04
C VAL A 30 -7.05 4.98 -1.62
N THR A 31 -5.90 5.30 -1.02
CA THR A 31 -4.97 6.33 -1.50
C THR A 31 -3.71 5.68 -2.05
N GLY A 32 -3.45 5.89 -3.35
CA GLY A 32 -2.24 5.42 -4.01
C GLY A 32 -1.08 6.41 -3.83
N LEU A 33 0.06 5.93 -3.36
CA LEU A 33 1.33 6.65 -3.47
C LEU A 33 1.97 6.25 -4.79
N ILE A 34 2.11 7.18 -5.73
CA ILE A 34 2.64 6.94 -7.07
C ILE A 34 3.85 7.83 -7.33
N GLY A 35 4.66 7.46 -8.29
CA GLY A 35 5.87 8.19 -8.69
C GLY A 35 6.95 7.24 -9.19
N PRO A 36 8.00 7.76 -9.84
CA PRO A 36 9.13 6.97 -10.34
C PRO A 36 9.84 6.19 -9.23
N ASN A 37 10.70 5.24 -9.62
CA ASN A 37 11.59 4.57 -8.68
C ASN A 37 12.52 5.62 -8.02
N GLY A 38 12.72 5.47 -6.71
CA GLY A 38 13.50 6.43 -5.93
C GLY A 38 12.75 7.72 -5.56
N SER A 39 11.47 7.89 -5.87
CA SER A 39 10.70 9.09 -5.49
C SER A 39 10.37 9.21 -4.00
N GLY A 40 10.62 8.15 -3.21
CA GLY A 40 10.42 8.15 -1.75
C GLY A 40 9.16 7.43 -1.26
N LYS A 41 8.37 6.77 -2.11
CA LYS A 41 7.11 6.07 -1.73
C LYS A 41 7.28 5.12 -0.54
N SER A 42 8.16 4.12 -0.68
CA SER A 42 8.41 3.13 0.37
C SER A 42 9.04 3.78 1.61
N THR A 43 9.88 4.81 1.46
CA THR A 43 10.44 5.56 2.58
C THR A 43 9.34 6.27 3.37
N LEU A 44 8.37 6.87 2.68
CA LEU A 44 7.22 7.52 3.31
C LEU A 44 6.35 6.50 4.06
N LEU A 45 6.03 5.34 3.45
CA LEU A 45 5.34 4.26 4.15
C LEU A 45 6.12 3.78 5.37
N ARG A 46 7.45 3.61 5.26
CA ARG A 46 8.32 3.21 6.38
C ARG A 46 8.30 4.19 7.55
N CYS A 47 7.97 5.46 7.31
CA CYS A 47 7.70 6.41 8.39
C CYS A 47 6.40 6.07 9.13
N PHE A 48 5.34 5.66 8.44
CA PHE A 48 4.07 5.29 9.05
C PHE A 48 4.15 3.97 9.82
N TYR A 49 4.90 2.99 9.32
CA TYR A 49 5.06 1.75 10.09
C TYR A 49 6.31 1.67 10.96
N ARG A 50 6.92 2.85 11.23
CA ARG A 50 7.95 3.06 12.26
C ARG A 50 9.26 2.31 12.01
N ILE A 51 9.67 2.12 10.77
CA ILE A 51 11.02 1.66 10.42
C ILE A 51 11.95 2.85 10.30
N ILE A 52 11.50 3.95 9.67
CA ILE A 52 12.29 5.16 9.48
C ILE A 52 11.62 6.31 10.23
N ARG A 53 12.31 6.88 11.21
CA ARG A 53 11.82 8.06 11.92
C ARG A 53 12.14 9.31 11.11
N PRO A 54 11.14 10.15 10.75
CA PRO A 54 11.41 11.41 10.07
C PRO A 54 12.22 12.33 10.96
N GLN A 55 13.15 13.07 10.36
CA GLN A 55 13.93 14.10 11.06
C GLN A 55 13.09 15.35 11.29
N GLN A 56 12.16 15.65 10.38
CA GLN A 56 11.21 16.75 10.52
C GLN A 56 9.81 16.29 10.19
N GLY A 57 8.81 17.03 10.68
CA GLY A 57 7.41 16.73 10.47
C GLY A 57 6.87 15.61 11.35
N THR A 58 5.65 15.21 11.08
CA THR A 58 4.91 14.19 11.86
C THR A 58 4.06 13.32 10.95
N VAL A 59 3.81 12.09 11.40
CA VAL A 59 2.89 11.15 10.75
C VAL A 59 1.82 10.69 11.74
N HIS A 60 0.56 10.84 11.36
CA HIS A 60 -0.58 10.59 12.23
C HIS A 60 -1.53 9.55 11.63
N ILE A 61 -2.16 8.77 12.51
CA ILE A 61 -3.32 7.94 12.23
C ILE A 61 -4.45 8.41 13.17
N GLY A 62 -5.48 9.03 12.59
CA GLY A 62 -6.44 9.81 13.36
C GLY A 62 -5.73 10.94 14.10
N GLU A 63 -5.92 11.00 15.42
CA GLU A 63 -5.27 11.97 16.31
C GLU A 63 -3.91 11.49 16.86
N HIS A 64 -3.51 10.25 16.56
CA HIS A 64 -2.33 9.64 17.12
C HIS A 64 -1.09 9.87 16.27
N ASP A 65 -0.09 10.58 16.81
CA ASP A 65 1.28 10.56 16.27
C ASP A 65 1.84 9.14 16.43
N VAL A 66 2.12 8.47 15.31
CA VAL A 66 2.55 7.07 15.32
C VAL A 66 3.90 6.86 16.05
N TRP A 67 4.71 7.91 16.19
CA TRP A 67 6.01 7.85 16.86
C TRP A 67 5.94 8.12 18.37
N ARG A 68 4.85 8.73 18.86
CA ARG A 68 4.66 9.04 20.27
C ARG A 68 3.85 8.02 21.04
N VAL A 69 3.03 7.21 20.35
CA VAL A 69 2.28 6.14 21.01
C VAL A 69 3.18 4.92 21.30
N PRO A 70 2.88 4.08 22.32
CA PRO A 70 3.58 2.82 22.54
C PRO A 70 3.53 1.90 21.29
N ALA A 71 4.57 1.07 21.08
CA ALA A 71 4.67 0.21 19.91
C ALA A 71 3.44 -0.69 19.71
N ARG A 72 2.92 -1.26 20.81
CA ARG A 72 1.71 -2.07 20.82
C ARG A 72 0.49 -1.28 20.31
N ARG A 73 0.31 -0.05 20.81
CA ARG A 73 -0.79 0.82 20.36
C ARG A 73 -0.63 1.18 18.88
N ALA A 74 0.57 1.51 18.46
CA ALA A 74 0.85 1.78 17.05
C ALA A 74 0.50 0.58 16.16
N GLY A 75 0.81 -0.66 16.60
CA GLY A 75 0.38 -1.89 15.93
C GLY A 75 -1.13 -2.08 15.88
N GLN A 76 -1.88 -1.61 16.87
CA GLN A 76 -3.36 -1.64 16.85
C GLN A 76 -3.99 -0.59 15.94
N LEU A 77 -3.25 0.43 15.55
CA LEU A 77 -3.74 1.51 14.68
C LEU A 77 -3.55 1.22 13.19
N ARG A 78 -2.58 0.40 12.83
CA ARG A 78 -2.26 0.09 11.44
C ARG A 78 -1.82 -1.35 11.24
N ALA A 79 -2.26 -1.95 10.18
CA ALA A 79 -1.75 -3.20 9.65
C ALA A 79 -0.85 -2.92 8.44
N VAL A 80 0.15 -3.77 8.21
CA VAL A 80 1.16 -3.55 7.16
C VAL A 80 1.36 -4.83 6.36
N VAL A 81 1.34 -4.69 5.03
CA VAL A 81 1.89 -5.66 4.10
C VAL A 81 3.11 -5.00 3.45
N ALA A 82 4.31 -5.37 3.89
CA ALA A 82 5.56 -4.82 3.38
C ALA A 82 6.05 -5.64 2.18
N GLN A 83 6.89 -5.01 1.34
CA GLN A 83 7.41 -5.57 0.08
C GLN A 83 8.23 -6.85 0.32
N ASP A 84 9.18 -6.80 1.24
CA ASP A 84 10.09 -7.92 1.53
C ASP A 84 9.75 -8.50 2.92
N GLN A 85 8.89 -9.49 2.95
CA GLN A 85 8.62 -10.25 4.16
C GLN A 85 9.20 -11.66 4.00
N GLU A 86 10.43 -11.85 4.49
CA GLU A 86 10.97 -13.18 4.72
C GLU A 86 10.17 -13.82 5.87
N LEU A 87 9.20 -14.62 5.52
CA LEU A 87 8.53 -15.51 6.48
C LEU A 87 9.23 -16.87 6.43
N ASP A 88 9.40 -17.48 7.59
CA ASP A 88 9.82 -18.86 7.67
C ASP A 88 8.81 -19.74 6.92
N ASN A 89 9.28 -20.41 5.89
CA ASN A 89 8.46 -21.15 4.95
C ASN A 89 7.81 -22.42 5.55
N GLU A 90 8.17 -22.79 6.78
CA GLU A 90 7.68 -24.00 7.46
C GLU A 90 6.31 -23.81 8.12
N TYR A 91 5.87 -22.58 8.38
CA TYR A 91 4.61 -22.30 9.06
C TYR A 91 3.39 -22.66 8.21
N ALA A 92 2.32 -23.13 8.87
CA ALA A 92 1.01 -23.23 8.27
C ALA A 92 0.41 -21.83 8.03
N VAL A 93 -0.43 -21.72 7.02
CA VAL A 93 -1.13 -20.45 6.68
C VAL A 93 -1.83 -19.87 7.90
N ARG A 94 -2.56 -20.70 8.66
CA ARG A 94 -3.26 -20.28 9.88
C ARG A 94 -2.32 -19.66 10.91
N ASP A 95 -1.15 -20.24 11.11
CA ASP A 95 -0.17 -19.73 12.08
C ASP A 95 0.35 -18.35 11.68
N ILE A 96 0.61 -18.15 10.38
CA ILE A 96 1.02 -16.85 9.85
C ILE A 96 -0.07 -15.81 10.05
N VAL A 97 -1.33 -16.15 9.78
CA VAL A 97 -2.44 -15.22 9.97
C VAL A 97 -2.64 -14.89 11.45
N ALA A 98 -2.49 -15.88 12.33
CA ALA A 98 -2.57 -15.69 13.79
C ALA A 98 -1.49 -14.74 14.32
N MET A 99 -0.31 -14.63 13.68
CA MET A 99 0.70 -13.62 14.06
C MET A 99 0.16 -12.18 13.96
N GLY A 100 -0.87 -11.93 13.15
CA GLY A 100 -1.58 -10.64 13.12
C GLY A 100 -2.18 -10.24 14.48
N ARG A 101 -2.43 -11.20 15.37
CA ARG A 101 -3.00 -10.94 16.70
C ARG A 101 -1.99 -10.46 17.75
N ILE A 102 -0.67 -10.54 17.47
CA ILE A 102 0.40 -10.17 18.41
C ILE A 102 0.17 -8.79 19.09
N PRO A 103 -0.23 -7.71 18.41
CA PRO A 103 -0.46 -6.41 19.07
C PRO A 103 -1.63 -6.43 20.09
N HIS A 104 -2.47 -7.45 20.10
CA HIS A 104 -3.62 -7.57 21.00
C HIS A 104 -3.36 -8.51 22.17
N GLN A 105 -2.42 -9.45 22.03
CA GLN A 105 -2.09 -10.45 23.05
C GLN A 105 -1.16 -9.88 24.14
N ARG A 106 -1.28 -10.37 25.36
CA ARG A 106 -0.31 -10.14 26.43
C ARG A 106 0.83 -11.15 26.31
N LEU A 107 1.98 -10.79 26.87
CA LEU A 107 3.11 -11.71 26.93
C LEU A 107 2.70 -13.01 27.64
N LEU A 108 2.93 -14.17 27.01
CA LEU A 108 2.56 -15.52 27.51
C LEU A 108 1.05 -15.82 27.52
N GLU A 109 0.21 -14.97 26.94
CA GLU A 109 -1.21 -15.26 26.79
C GLU A 109 -1.41 -16.28 25.65
N ARG A 110 -2.22 -17.31 25.91
CA ARG A 110 -2.60 -18.26 24.87
C ARG A 110 -3.64 -17.63 23.96
N GLU A 111 -3.68 -18.08 22.70
CA GLU A 111 -4.71 -17.68 21.75
C GLU A 111 -6.11 -17.88 22.34
N SER A 112 -6.89 -16.82 22.40
CA SER A 112 -8.26 -16.84 22.89
C SER A 112 -9.23 -17.36 21.81
N THR A 113 -10.44 -17.78 22.23
CA THR A 113 -11.53 -18.11 21.28
C THR A 113 -11.90 -16.92 20.39
N ALA A 114 -11.82 -15.70 20.91
CA ALA A 114 -12.05 -14.47 20.15
C ALA A 114 -10.96 -14.24 19.08
N ASP A 115 -9.68 -14.51 19.42
CA ASP A 115 -8.60 -14.40 18.43
C ASP A 115 -8.77 -15.41 17.30
N ARG A 116 -9.20 -16.64 17.60
CA ARG A 116 -9.49 -17.67 16.59
C ARG A 116 -10.59 -17.21 15.63
N ALA A 117 -11.68 -16.68 16.15
CA ALA A 117 -12.77 -16.17 15.32
C ALA A 117 -12.32 -15.03 14.41
N ILE A 118 -11.43 -14.14 14.88
CA ILE A 118 -10.86 -13.06 14.06
C ILE A 118 -9.93 -13.63 12.98
N VAL A 119 -9.14 -14.66 13.29
CA VAL A 119 -8.29 -15.35 12.30
C VAL A 119 -9.14 -16.01 11.23
N ASP A 120 -10.24 -16.71 11.60
CA ASP A 120 -11.16 -17.35 10.66
C ASP A 120 -11.82 -16.30 9.74
N GLU A 121 -12.29 -15.18 10.30
CA GLU A 121 -12.83 -14.06 9.53
C GLU A 121 -11.79 -13.47 8.57
N ALA A 122 -10.56 -13.29 9.02
CA ALA A 122 -9.48 -12.73 8.21
C ALA A 122 -9.13 -13.65 7.03
N LEU A 123 -9.09 -14.96 7.22
CA LEU A 123 -8.89 -15.95 6.16
C LEU A 123 -10.02 -15.88 5.12
N THR A 124 -11.27 -15.82 5.57
CA THR A 124 -12.44 -15.70 4.69
C THR A 124 -12.44 -14.39 3.91
N ARG A 125 -12.18 -13.26 4.58
CA ARG A 125 -12.09 -11.93 3.93
C ARG A 125 -10.98 -11.84 2.89
N ALA A 126 -9.86 -12.55 3.11
CA ALA A 126 -8.77 -12.64 2.15
C ALA A 126 -8.99 -13.74 1.09
N ARG A 127 -10.10 -14.49 1.14
CA ARG A 127 -10.45 -15.57 0.21
C ARG A 127 -9.37 -16.67 0.15
N ILE A 128 -8.82 -17.08 1.32
CA ILE A 128 -7.74 -18.07 1.43
C ILE A 128 -8.01 -19.13 2.52
N GLU A 129 -9.23 -19.21 3.05
CA GLU A 129 -9.64 -20.16 4.10
C GLU A 129 -9.38 -21.63 3.72
N TRP A 130 -9.52 -21.97 2.46
CA TRP A 130 -9.27 -23.31 1.95
C TRP A 130 -7.82 -23.79 2.14
N ALA A 131 -6.88 -22.86 2.33
CA ALA A 131 -5.45 -23.13 2.49
C ALA A 131 -4.98 -23.12 3.95
N GLU A 132 -5.85 -22.93 4.95
CA GLU A 132 -5.47 -22.69 6.35
C GLU A 132 -4.47 -23.70 6.93
N GLY A 133 -4.60 -24.98 6.59
CA GLY A 133 -3.69 -26.05 7.03
C GLY A 133 -2.49 -26.27 6.12
N ARG A 134 -2.38 -25.57 4.97
CA ARG A 134 -1.26 -25.74 4.04
C ARG A 134 -0.02 -25.01 4.51
N ARG A 135 1.14 -25.53 4.15
CA ARG A 135 2.43 -24.83 4.39
C ARG A 135 2.56 -23.64 3.43
N PHE A 136 2.96 -22.50 3.94
CA PHE A 136 3.08 -21.26 3.17
C PHE A 136 3.96 -21.40 1.92
N VAL A 137 5.04 -22.19 2.03
CA VAL A 137 5.97 -22.45 0.91
C VAL A 137 5.30 -23.11 -0.30
N THR A 138 4.19 -23.85 -0.10
CA THR A 138 3.49 -24.58 -1.17
C THR A 138 2.53 -23.70 -1.99
N LEU A 139 2.36 -22.44 -1.61
CA LEU A 139 1.42 -21.52 -2.23
C LEU A 139 2.06 -20.78 -3.41
N SER A 140 1.23 -20.44 -4.41
CA SER A 140 1.60 -19.50 -5.48
C SER A 140 1.87 -18.09 -4.95
N GLY A 141 2.47 -17.21 -5.75
CA GLY A 141 2.72 -15.82 -5.37
C GLY A 141 1.45 -15.07 -4.95
N GLY A 142 0.38 -15.18 -5.73
CA GLY A 142 -0.90 -14.54 -5.42
C GLY A 142 -1.55 -15.08 -4.14
N GLU A 143 -1.50 -16.41 -3.93
CA GLU A 143 -1.98 -17.03 -2.70
C GLU A 143 -1.18 -16.58 -1.47
N ARG A 144 0.15 -16.50 -1.59
CA ARG A 144 1.01 -15.95 -0.51
C ARG A 144 0.63 -14.51 -0.18
N GLN A 145 0.40 -13.69 -1.18
CA GLN A 145 -0.01 -12.30 -0.97
C GLN A 145 -1.35 -12.18 -0.26
N ARG A 146 -2.31 -13.07 -0.56
CA ARG A 146 -3.59 -13.17 0.17
C ARG A 146 -3.39 -13.60 1.63
N VAL A 147 -2.44 -14.50 1.92
CA VAL A 147 -2.09 -14.87 3.31
C VAL A 147 -1.51 -13.68 4.06
N LEU A 148 -0.63 -12.89 3.43
CA LEU A 148 -0.07 -11.67 4.04
C LEU A 148 -1.16 -10.63 4.30
N LEU A 149 -2.11 -10.49 3.37
CA LEU A 149 -3.28 -9.64 3.56
C LEU A 149 -4.17 -10.18 4.70
N ALA A 150 -4.44 -11.50 4.76
CA ALA A 150 -5.18 -12.10 5.86
C ALA A 150 -4.53 -11.82 7.22
N ARG A 151 -3.20 -11.95 7.32
CA ARG A 151 -2.45 -11.59 8.53
C ARG A 151 -2.64 -10.11 8.91
N ALA A 152 -2.60 -9.22 7.92
CA ALA A 152 -2.85 -7.81 8.15
C ALA A 152 -4.30 -7.55 8.61
N LEU A 153 -5.29 -8.24 8.03
CA LEU A 153 -6.70 -8.16 8.45
C LEU A 153 -6.93 -8.72 9.86
N ALA A 154 -6.26 -9.83 10.22
CA ALA A 154 -6.33 -10.40 11.57
C ALA A 154 -5.83 -9.43 12.65
N GLN A 155 -4.99 -8.46 12.29
CA GLN A 155 -4.58 -7.40 13.20
C GLN A 155 -5.74 -6.47 13.59
N ASN A 156 -6.85 -6.47 12.84
CA ASN A 156 -8.05 -5.68 13.10
C ASN A 156 -7.76 -4.18 13.34
N ALA A 157 -6.86 -3.65 12.54
CA ALA A 157 -6.45 -2.25 12.58
C ALA A 157 -7.31 -1.39 11.63
N PRO A 158 -7.62 -0.12 11.97
CA PRO A 158 -8.44 0.75 11.13
C PRO A 158 -7.75 1.24 9.85
N VAL A 159 -6.43 1.06 9.74
CA VAL A 159 -5.63 1.49 8.60
C VAL A 159 -4.80 0.34 8.06
N LEU A 160 -4.79 0.20 6.73
CA LEU A 160 -3.99 -0.76 5.99
C LEU A 160 -2.91 -0.03 5.18
N LEU A 161 -1.66 -0.40 5.36
CA LEU A 161 -0.51 0.13 4.64
C LEU A 161 0.06 -0.98 3.75
N LEU A 162 0.17 -0.72 2.45
CA LEU A 162 0.61 -1.69 1.45
C LEU A 162 1.83 -1.14 0.70
N ASP A 163 2.96 -1.83 0.79
CA ASP A 163 4.16 -1.46 0.06
C ASP A 163 4.34 -2.40 -1.13
N GLU A 164 3.94 -1.93 -2.33
CA GLU A 164 4.02 -2.66 -3.60
C GLU A 164 3.31 -4.03 -3.59
N PRO A 165 2.01 -4.08 -3.21
CA PRO A 165 1.33 -5.35 -2.96
C PRO A 165 1.16 -6.24 -4.19
N THR A 166 1.31 -5.70 -5.39
CA THR A 166 1.11 -6.40 -6.67
C THR A 166 2.41 -6.89 -7.32
N ASN A 167 3.58 -6.61 -6.69
CA ASN A 167 4.86 -7.00 -7.26
C ASN A 167 4.99 -8.53 -7.39
N HIS A 168 5.57 -8.96 -8.50
CA HIS A 168 5.83 -10.37 -8.82
C HIS A 168 4.58 -11.25 -8.96
N LEU A 169 3.39 -10.65 -9.05
CA LEU A 169 2.14 -11.35 -9.33
C LEU A 169 1.85 -11.34 -10.84
N ASP A 170 1.19 -12.40 -11.32
CA ASP A 170 0.60 -12.38 -12.65
C ASP A 170 -0.61 -11.41 -12.71
N ILE A 171 -1.00 -11.03 -13.91
CA ILE A 171 -2.04 -10.01 -14.14
C ILE A 171 -3.35 -10.37 -13.43
N GLY A 172 -3.77 -11.64 -13.48
CA GLY A 172 -5.01 -12.09 -12.84
C GLY A 172 -4.95 -11.89 -11.33
N ALA A 173 -3.86 -12.35 -10.68
CA ALA A 173 -3.66 -12.21 -9.25
C ALA A 173 -3.56 -10.74 -8.80
N GLN A 174 -2.95 -9.85 -9.64
CA GLN A 174 -2.90 -8.41 -9.37
C GLN A 174 -4.29 -7.79 -9.31
N LEU A 175 -5.11 -8.03 -10.34
CA LEU A 175 -6.47 -7.48 -10.44
C LEU A 175 -7.36 -7.99 -9.30
N GLU A 176 -7.32 -9.30 -9.02
CA GLU A 176 -8.08 -9.90 -7.91
C GLU A 176 -7.68 -9.35 -6.54
N LEU A 177 -6.38 -9.10 -6.32
CA LEU A 177 -5.89 -8.54 -5.07
C LEU A 177 -6.34 -7.08 -4.90
N LEU A 178 -6.25 -6.27 -5.95
CA LEU A 178 -6.66 -4.85 -5.92
C LEU A 178 -8.17 -4.70 -5.72
N GLU A 179 -8.97 -5.53 -6.40
CA GLU A 179 -10.42 -5.56 -6.19
C GLU A 179 -10.75 -5.96 -4.74
N LEU A 180 -10.09 -6.99 -4.22
CA LEU A 180 -10.25 -7.40 -2.83
C LEU A 180 -9.92 -6.25 -1.85
N ILE A 181 -8.80 -5.53 -2.05
CA ILE A 181 -8.42 -4.39 -1.21
C ILE A 181 -9.51 -3.30 -1.24
N ARG A 182 -10.08 -3.03 -2.41
CA ARG A 182 -11.16 -2.06 -2.57
C ARG A 182 -12.44 -2.48 -1.84
N GLU A 183 -12.84 -3.75 -1.97
CA GLU A 183 -14.01 -4.32 -1.30
C GLU A 183 -13.91 -4.29 0.23
N LEU A 184 -12.68 -4.33 0.80
CA LEU A 184 -12.49 -4.27 2.25
C LEU A 184 -13.02 -2.99 2.89
N GLY A 185 -13.11 -1.88 2.15
CA GLY A 185 -13.60 -0.58 2.65
C GLY A 185 -12.75 0.02 3.78
N LEU A 186 -11.50 -0.41 3.93
CA LEU A 186 -10.57 0.09 4.93
C LEU A 186 -9.86 1.36 4.43
N THR A 187 -9.48 2.23 5.35
CA THR A 187 -8.53 3.30 5.02
C THR A 187 -7.22 2.67 4.61
N THR A 188 -6.88 2.78 3.33
CA THR A 188 -5.70 2.12 2.75
C THR A 188 -4.76 3.15 2.15
N VAL A 189 -3.46 3.02 2.43
CA VAL A 189 -2.40 3.75 1.73
C VAL A 189 -1.50 2.71 1.06
N ALA A 190 -1.45 2.72 -0.27
CA ALA A 190 -0.72 1.74 -1.06
C ALA A 190 0.33 2.41 -1.94
N ALA A 191 1.60 2.00 -1.83
CA ALA A 191 2.59 2.33 -2.85
C ALA A 191 2.34 1.46 -4.08
N LEU A 192 2.12 2.09 -5.22
CA LEU A 192 1.84 1.43 -6.49
C LEU A 192 2.85 1.85 -7.55
N HIS A 193 3.27 0.89 -8.38
CA HIS A 193 4.12 1.15 -9.53
C HIS A 193 3.31 1.36 -10.81
N ASP A 194 2.22 0.62 -10.95
CA ASP A 194 1.37 0.69 -12.12
C ASP A 194 0.39 1.86 -11.99
N LEU A 195 0.49 2.81 -12.93
CA LEU A 195 -0.35 4.00 -12.94
C LEU A 195 -1.79 3.70 -13.35
N ASP A 196 -1.99 2.66 -14.15
CA ASP A 196 -3.33 2.24 -14.53
C ASP A 196 -4.05 1.54 -13.37
N HIS A 197 -3.33 0.76 -12.57
CA HIS A 197 -3.86 0.26 -11.29
C HIS A 197 -4.23 1.42 -10.35
N ALA A 198 -3.39 2.45 -10.26
CA ALA A 198 -3.70 3.62 -9.44
C ALA A 198 -4.93 4.36 -9.97
N MET A 199 -5.08 4.49 -11.31
CA MET A 199 -6.24 5.09 -11.97
C MET A 199 -7.53 4.32 -11.69
N SER A 200 -7.47 2.98 -11.73
CA SER A 200 -8.65 2.12 -11.69
C SER A 200 -9.13 1.78 -10.27
N TYR A 201 -8.20 1.70 -9.30
CA TYR A 201 -8.49 1.15 -7.97
C TYR A 201 -8.33 2.15 -6.81
N CYS A 202 -7.72 3.32 -7.03
CA CYS A 202 -7.59 4.32 -5.98
C CYS A 202 -8.68 5.39 -6.06
N ASP A 203 -9.17 5.81 -4.89
CA ASP A 203 -10.07 6.97 -4.77
C ASP A 203 -9.31 8.29 -4.85
N ALA A 204 -8.03 8.28 -4.45
CA ALA A 204 -7.12 9.41 -4.54
C ALA A 204 -5.69 8.92 -4.77
N VAL A 205 -4.85 9.75 -5.34
CA VAL A 205 -3.43 9.48 -5.51
C VAL A 205 -2.58 10.64 -5.05
N VAL A 206 -1.40 10.33 -4.52
CA VAL A 206 -0.35 11.28 -4.14
C VAL A 206 0.83 11.02 -5.05
N LEU A 207 1.12 11.96 -5.94
CA LEU A 207 2.23 11.89 -6.86
C LEU A 207 3.50 12.43 -6.21
N LEU A 208 4.46 11.55 -6.00
CA LEU A 208 5.78 11.85 -5.45
C LEU A 208 6.81 11.93 -6.58
N HIS A 209 7.62 12.99 -6.58
CA HIS A 209 8.75 13.16 -7.48
C HIS A 209 9.91 13.83 -6.75
N HIS A 210 11.11 13.25 -6.81
CA HIS A 210 12.31 13.76 -6.11
C HIS A 210 12.06 14.07 -4.62
N GLY A 211 11.35 13.18 -3.93
CA GLY A 211 11.08 13.31 -2.48
C GLY A 211 10.02 14.35 -2.11
N ARG A 212 9.32 14.97 -3.07
CA ARG A 212 8.29 15.98 -2.83
C ARG A 212 6.94 15.57 -3.40
N VAL A 213 5.85 16.08 -2.82
CA VAL A 213 4.50 15.92 -3.39
C VAL A 213 4.32 16.91 -4.54
N VAL A 214 4.09 16.41 -5.73
CA VAL A 214 3.80 17.22 -6.93
C VAL A 214 2.30 17.51 -7.04
N ALA A 215 1.47 16.52 -6.73
CA ALA A 215 0.02 16.66 -6.73
C ALA A 215 -0.61 15.58 -5.84
N ALA A 216 -1.79 15.88 -5.28
CA ALA A 216 -2.58 14.95 -4.49
C ALA A 216 -4.07 15.26 -4.72
N ASP A 217 -4.78 14.36 -5.38
CA ASP A 217 -6.22 14.48 -5.67
C ASP A 217 -6.74 13.15 -6.26
N ASP A 218 -7.93 13.18 -6.88
CA ASP A 218 -8.42 12.05 -7.67
C ASP A 218 -7.45 11.68 -8.80
N PRO A 219 -7.38 10.39 -9.21
CA PRO A 219 -6.41 9.93 -10.19
C PRO A 219 -6.48 10.66 -11.54
N VAL A 220 -7.69 11.01 -12.03
CA VAL A 220 -7.85 11.69 -13.34
C VAL A 220 -7.28 13.09 -13.29
N THR A 221 -7.51 13.80 -12.19
CA THR A 221 -6.96 15.15 -11.95
C THR A 221 -5.44 15.15 -11.80
N VAL A 222 -4.87 14.11 -11.17
CA VAL A 222 -3.42 14.03 -10.94
C VAL A 222 -2.66 13.53 -12.16
N LEU A 223 -3.14 12.48 -12.83
CA LEU A 223 -2.44 11.80 -13.92
C LEU A 223 -2.71 12.45 -15.30
N THR A 224 -2.45 13.76 -15.39
CA THR A 224 -2.60 14.50 -16.64
C THR A 224 -1.50 14.18 -17.66
N PRO A 225 -1.74 14.35 -18.98
CA PRO A 225 -0.71 14.15 -20.02
C PRO A 225 0.59 14.92 -19.74
N GLN A 226 0.48 16.16 -19.22
CA GLN A 226 1.64 16.99 -18.89
C GLN A 226 2.45 16.36 -17.74
N ARG A 227 1.81 15.96 -16.64
CA ARG A 227 2.52 15.33 -15.51
C ARG A 227 3.10 13.96 -15.86
N LEU A 228 2.43 13.20 -16.73
CA LEU A 228 2.97 11.94 -17.25
C LEU A 228 4.28 12.17 -18.04
N ALA A 229 4.33 13.24 -18.83
CA ALA A 229 5.55 13.60 -19.55
C ALA A 229 6.64 14.12 -18.59
N ASP A 230 6.31 15.04 -17.68
CA ASP A 230 7.29 15.72 -16.82
C ASP A 230 7.87 14.79 -15.76
N VAL A 231 7.06 13.88 -15.20
CA VAL A 231 7.46 13.03 -14.06
C VAL A 231 7.93 11.66 -14.49
N PHE A 232 7.27 11.05 -15.49
CA PHE A 232 7.55 9.68 -15.93
C PHE A 232 8.24 9.61 -17.29
N GLY A 233 8.37 10.73 -18.01
CA GLY A 233 9.00 10.76 -19.33
C GLY A 233 8.22 10.01 -20.42
N VAL A 234 6.90 9.83 -20.24
CA VAL A 234 6.05 9.12 -21.18
C VAL A 234 4.94 10.02 -21.70
N ARG A 235 4.48 9.74 -22.92
CA ARG A 235 3.22 10.32 -23.42
C ARG A 235 2.09 9.43 -22.93
N GLY A 236 1.07 10.04 -22.38
CA GLY A 236 -0.11 9.29 -21.93
C GLY A 236 -1.37 10.12 -22.01
N ALA A 237 -2.50 9.44 -22.05
CA ALA A 237 -3.82 10.05 -22.03
C ALA A 237 -4.79 9.16 -21.27
N THR A 238 -5.79 9.79 -20.64
CA THR A 238 -6.92 9.07 -20.06
C THR A 238 -7.93 8.74 -21.15
N THR A 239 -8.42 7.51 -21.16
CA THR A 239 -9.49 7.01 -22.01
C THR A 239 -10.51 6.24 -21.18
N THR A 240 -11.57 5.75 -21.82
CA THR A 240 -12.54 4.87 -21.16
C THR A 240 -12.18 3.42 -21.43
N HIS A 241 -12.06 2.61 -20.38
CA HIS A 241 -11.77 1.18 -20.50
C HIS A 241 -12.95 0.45 -21.19
N PRO A 242 -12.74 -0.29 -22.29
CA PRO A 242 -13.82 -0.83 -23.11
C PRO A 242 -14.68 -1.90 -22.42
N LEU A 243 -14.14 -2.58 -21.40
CA LEU A 243 -14.86 -3.63 -20.67
C LEU A 243 -15.54 -3.12 -19.39
N THR A 244 -14.94 -2.13 -18.70
CA THR A 244 -15.43 -1.68 -17.38
C THR A 244 -16.12 -0.32 -17.41
N GLY A 245 -15.89 0.49 -18.46
CA GLY A 245 -16.37 1.86 -18.55
C GLY A 245 -15.65 2.86 -17.62
N GLN A 246 -14.64 2.40 -16.86
CA GLN A 246 -13.88 3.23 -15.93
C GLN A 246 -12.75 4.00 -16.64
N PRO A 247 -12.25 5.10 -16.05
CA PRO A 247 -11.05 5.76 -16.53
C PRO A 247 -9.86 4.79 -16.60
N HIS A 248 -9.10 4.87 -17.68
CA HIS A 248 -7.96 4.02 -17.99
C HIS A 248 -6.86 4.83 -18.66
N LEU A 249 -5.61 4.50 -18.40
CA LEU A 249 -4.45 5.16 -18.97
C LEU A 249 -3.93 4.40 -20.19
N VAL A 250 -3.62 5.14 -21.25
CA VAL A 250 -2.86 4.62 -22.39
C VAL A 250 -1.54 5.37 -22.51
N PHE A 251 -0.48 4.64 -22.85
CA PHE A 251 0.87 5.17 -22.89
C PHE A 251 1.50 4.99 -24.26
N ALA A 252 2.37 5.93 -24.60
CA ALA A 252 3.26 5.83 -25.74
C ALA A 252 4.66 6.34 -25.36
N ALA A 253 5.67 5.85 -26.04
CA ALA A 253 7.03 6.38 -25.91
C ALA A 253 7.07 7.88 -26.22
N PRO A 254 7.97 8.67 -25.61
CA PRO A 254 8.19 10.05 -26.00
C PRO A 254 8.52 10.12 -27.49
N ARG A 255 8.11 11.20 -28.18
CA ARG A 255 8.50 11.39 -29.59
C ARG A 255 10.03 11.57 -29.65
N SER A 256 10.72 10.76 -30.44
CA SER A 256 12.09 11.06 -30.78
C SER A 256 12.13 12.34 -31.63
N GLU A 257 13.10 13.24 -31.39
CA GLU A 257 13.29 14.48 -32.16
C GLU A 257 13.48 14.25 -33.69
N ARG A 258 13.58 12.98 -34.11
CA ARG A 258 13.73 12.58 -35.53
C ARG A 258 12.42 12.56 -36.33
N GLU A 259 11.26 12.76 -35.69
CA GLU A 259 9.94 12.71 -36.35
C GLU A 259 9.30 14.09 -36.59
N LEU A 260 10.04 15.20 -36.52
CA LEU A 260 9.53 16.47 -37.00
C LEU A 260 9.59 16.46 -38.55
N PRO A 261 8.46 16.44 -39.27
CA PRO A 261 8.48 16.65 -40.71
C PRO A 261 9.05 18.06 -40.96
N ARG A 262 10.05 18.14 -41.86
CA ARG A 262 10.59 19.41 -42.39
C ARG A 262 9.55 20.13 -43.20
#